data_6fc42be4be110254a2f10a538d1478d1
#
_entry.id   6fc42be4be110254a2f10a538d1478d1
#
_cell.length_a   1.000
_cell.length_b   1.000
_cell.length_c   1.000
_cell.angle_alpha   90.00
_cell.angle_beta   90.00
_cell.angle_gamma   90.00
#
_symmetry.space_group_name_H-M   'P 1'
#
loop_
_entity.id
_entity.type
_entity.pdbx_description
1 polymer ?
#
loop_
_entity_poly.entity_id
_entity_poly.type
_entity_poly.pdbx_seq_one_letter_code
_entity_poly.pdbx_strand_id
1 'polypeptide(L)'
;MSHQIIFGTSVIYNVPPIIDKPLVTFPGQAMNGDTIFQINEDIMARHILLLGGAGCGKTNAFCYTVQALRRRMTNNDIAIIFDTKGEFYEEFSQEGDYVIGNSASFRNISYTWNIFDEILADGWDEANITMNARELASALFHDRGSASQPFFCNAARDIFRGVLLHFIRQAKKQPKEWKSKLNNEDLIKAFLSFQPEHYLKIFSHYSDLRSLLTYFGDGKSNQALGVFGELNSMLSEYF
;
A
#
# COMPACT_ATOMS: atom_id res chain seq x y z
N MET A 1 43.67 -10.34 -0.15
CA MET A 1 42.75 -10.19 -1.30
C MET A 1 42.40 -8.71 -1.38
N SER A 2 42.63 -8.09 -2.53
CA SER A 2 42.21 -6.70 -2.77
C SER A 2 40.69 -6.69 -3.04
N HIS A 3 39.91 -5.99 -2.20
CA HIS A 3 38.51 -5.81 -2.46
C HIS A 3 38.30 -4.65 -3.43
N GLN A 4 37.64 -4.91 -4.54
CA GLN A 4 37.30 -3.88 -5.51
C GLN A 4 35.91 -3.31 -5.13
N ILE A 5 35.85 -2.00 -4.90
CA ILE A 5 34.60 -1.30 -4.71
C ILE A 5 34.03 -0.99 -6.08
N ILE A 6 32.90 -1.58 -6.44
CA ILE A 6 32.24 -1.36 -7.73
C ILE A 6 31.38 -0.12 -7.68
N PHE A 7 30.73 0.15 -6.55
CA PHE A 7 29.87 1.31 -6.33
C PHE A 7 29.70 1.57 -4.84
N GLY A 8 29.76 2.83 -4.40
CA GLY A 8 29.54 3.22 -3.01
C GLY A 8 30.81 3.63 -2.25
N THR A 9 30.71 3.69 -0.93
CA THR A 9 31.81 4.04 -0.02
C THR A 9 32.61 2.82 0.43
N SER A 10 33.76 3.07 1.05
CA SER A 10 34.67 2.02 1.54
C SER A 10 34.00 1.13 2.58
N VAL A 11 34.33 -0.16 2.57
CA VAL A 11 33.94 -1.10 3.63
C VAL A 11 34.75 -0.78 4.89
N ILE A 12 34.08 -0.67 6.03
CA ILE A 12 34.72 -0.49 7.33
C ILE A 12 34.92 -1.85 7.99
N TYR A 13 36.15 -2.19 8.33
CA TYR A 13 36.50 -3.44 9.00
C TYR A 13 36.65 -3.30 10.51
N ASN A 14 36.77 -2.09 11.00
CA ASN A 14 36.90 -1.81 12.43
C ASN A 14 35.58 -1.23 12.96
N VAL A 15 35.29 -1.50 14.24
CA VAL A 15 34.15 -0.86 14.90
C VAL A 15 34.38 0.65 14.92
N PRO A 16 33.43 1.47 14.45
CA PRO A 16 33.57 2.91 14.49
C PRO A 16 33.74 3.41 15.94
N PRO A 17 34.36 4.57 16.14
CA PRO A 17 34.44 5.18 17.46
C PRO A 17 33.03 5.51 17.99
N ILE A 18 32.94 5.59 19.32
CA ILE A 18 31.70 6.03 19.99
C ILE A 18 31.31 7.41 19.48
N ILE A 19 30.04 7.56 19.13
CA ILE A 19 29.48 8.82 18.61
C ILE A 19 28.73 9.57 19.70
N ASP A 20 28.74 10.89 19.61
CA ASP A 20 27.90 11.73 20.47
C ASP A 20 26.42 11.60 20.04
N LYS A 21 25.52 11.52 21.05
CA LYS A 21 24.05 11.41 20.85
C LYS A 21 23.63 10.27 19.91
N PRO A 22 23.94 9.01 20.23
CA PRO A 22 23.52 7.90 19.40
C PRO A 22 22.00 7.76 19.38
N LEU A 23 21.46 7.45 18.20
CA LEU A 23 20.05 7.07 18.06
C LEU A 23 19.84 5.63 18.49
N VAL A 24 20.68 4.73 18.02
CA VAL A 24 20.66 3.30 18.37
C VAL A 24 22.06 2.87 18.82
N THR A 25 22.11 2.04 19.86
CA THR A 25 23.34 1.39 20.33
C THR A 25 23.16 -0.11 20.26
N PHE A 26 24.07 -0.78 19.56
CA PHE A 26 24.13 -2.22 19.45
C PHE A 26 25.26 -2.75 20.32
N PRO A 27 24.97 -3.49 21.40
CA PRO A 27 26.00 -4.19 22.13
C PRO A 27 26.48 -5.39 21.33
N GLY A 28 27.76 -5.70 21.44
CA GLY A 28 28.39 -6.81 20.75
C GLY A 28 29.67 -7.28 21.43
N GLN A 29 30.26 -8.34 20.89
CA GLN A 29 31.56 -8.82 21.26
C GLN A 29 32.53 -8.75 20.10
N ALA A 30 33.69 -8.20 20.33
CA ALA A 30 34.83 -8.23 19.40
C ALA A 30 35.91 -9.14 19.94
N MET A 31 36.97 -9.37 19.18
CA MET A 31 38.10 -10.21 19.57
C MET A 31 38.77 -9.74 20.91
N ASN A 32 38.67 -8.44 21.20
CA ASN A 32 39.32 -7.81 22.35
C ASN A 32 38.35 -7.55 23.53
N GLY A 33 37.18 -8.15 23.53
CA GLY A 33 36.18 -7.99 24.60
C GLY A 33 34.88 -7.34 24.12
N ASP A 34 34.08 -6.87 25.06
CA ASP A 34 32.80 -6.22 24.79
C ASP A 34 33.01 -4.94 24.02
N THR A 35 32.13 -4.70 23.05
CA THR A 35 32.14 -3.53 22.20
C THR A 35 30.75 -3.03 21.97
N ILE A 36 30.64 -1.79 21.47
CA ILE A 36 29.37 -1.19 21.04
C ILE A 36 29.51 -0.66 19.62
N PHE A 37 28.45 -0.83 18.83
CA PHE A 37 28.28 -0.15 17.57
C PHE A 37 27.12 0.82 17.67
N GLN A 38 27.31 2.06 17.23
CA GLN A 38 26.32 3.12 17.39
C GLN A 38 26.02 3.77 16.05
N ILE A 39 24.77 4.17 15.87
CA ILE A 39 24.30 4.97 14.74
C ILE A 39 23.53 6.18 15.24
N ASN A 40 23.70 7.30 14.58
CA ASN A 40 22.95 8.54 14.80
C ASN A 40 21.86 8.73 13.73
N GLU A 41 21.12 9.82 13.79
CA GLU A 41 20.08 10.15 12.84
C GLU A 41 20.60 10.29 11.40
N ASP A 42 21.79 10.88 11.21
CA ASP A 42 22.40 11.06 9.88
C ASP A 42 22.70 9.70 9.20
N ILE A 43 23.16 8.73 9.99
CA ILE A 43 23.42 7.36 9.49
C ILE A 43 22.09 6.64 9.20
N MET A 44 21.12 6.78 10.11
CA MET A 44 19.80 6.17 9.92
C MET A 44 19.10 6.69 8.66
N ALA A 45 19.19 7.99 8.38
CA ALA A 45 18.59 8.62 7.20
C ALA A 45 19.17 8.11 5.86
N ARG A 46 20.34 7.43 5.88
CA ARG A 46 21.00 6.89 4.67
C ARG A 46 20.58 5.49 4.29
N HIS A 47 19.54 4.96 4.92
CA HIS A 47 19.08 3.57 4.82
C HIS A 47 20.08 2.55 5.40
N ILE A 48 19.56 1.51 6.01
CA ILE A 48 20.36 0.45 6.64
C ILE A 48 19.96 -0.89 6.06
N LEU A 49 20.95 -1.65 5.58
CA LEU A 49 20.78 -3.01 5.11
C LEU A 49 21.56 -3.96 6.03
N LEU A 50 20.86 -4.88 6.69
CA LEU A 50 21.45 -5.92 7.52
C LEU A 50 21.54 -7.24 6.74
N LEU A 51 22.76 -7.67 6.44
CA LEU A 51 23.03 -8.92 5.73
C LEU A 51 23.70 -9.94 6.66
N GLY A 52 23.30 -11.19 6.51
CA GLY A 52 23.91 -12.31 7.27
C GLY A 52 23.10 -13.59 7.17
N GLY A 53 23.70 -14.72 7.50
CA GLY A 53 23.07 -16.02 7.56
C GLY A 53 22.01 -16.15 8.67
N ALA A 54 21.37 -17.29 8.74
CA ALA A 54 20.44 -17.59 9.85
C ALA A 54 21.20 -17.58 11.20
N GLY A 55 20.58 -17.06 12.25
CA GLY A 55 21.14 -17.01 13.59
C GLY A 55 22.24 -15.97 13.84
N CYS A 56 22.61 -15.13 12.86
CA CYS A 56 23.67 -14.13 13.04
C CYS A 56 23.23 -12.84 13.76
N GLY A 57 22.03 -12.80 14.34
CA GLY A 57 21.56 -11.68 15.16
C GLY A 57 20.87 -10.54 14.41
N LYS A 58 20.48 -10.70 13.14
CA LYS A 58 19.77 -9.67 12.39
C LYS A 58 18.49 -9.18 13.08
N THR A 59 17.65 -10.11 13.52
CA THR A 59 16.41 -9.80 14.26
C THR A 59 16.73 -9.01 15.52
N ASN A 60 17.74 -9.41 16.31
CA ASN A 60 18.16 -8.68 17.50
C ASN A 60 18.56 -7.23 17.17
N ALA A 61 19.31 -7.02 16.07
CA ALA A 61 19.68 -5.68 15.65
C ALA A 61 18.44 -4.84 15.27
N PHE A 62 17.46 -5.44 14.60
CA PHE A 62 16.19 -4.78 14.35
C PHE A 62 15.41 -4.47 15.63
N CYS A 63 15.39 -5.38 16.62
CA CYS A 63 14.75 -5.14 17.92
C CYS A 63 15.37 -3.93 18.62
N TYR A 64 16.69 -3.82 18.69
CA TYR A 64 17.36 -2.62 19.23
C TYR A 64 16.96 -1.35 18.48
N THR A 65 16.88 -1.43 17.15
CA THR A 65 16.49 -0.28 16.32
C THR A 65 15.05 0.13 16.59
N VAL A 66 14.10 -0.81 16.55
CA VAL A 66 12.68 -0.53 16.78
C VAL A 66 12.47 0.02 18.20
N GLN A 67 13.09 -0.58 19.20
CA GLN A 67 13.00 -0.11 20.60
C GLN A 67 13.52 1.32 20.76
N ALA A 68 14.65 1.65 20.13
CA ALA A 68 15.23 2.98 20.19
C ALA A 68 14.35 4.02 19.49
N LEU A 69 13.79 3.70 18.32
CA LEU A 69 12.87 4.54 17.59
C LEU A 69 11.58 4.77 18.39
N ARG A 70 10.94 3.71 18.89
CA ARG A 70 9.69 3.80 19.67
C ARG A 70 9.80 4.72 20.87
N ARG A 71 10.95 4.75 21.56
CA ARG A 71 11.18 5.65 22.71
C ARG A 71 11.25 7.13 22.33
N ARG A 72 11.50 7.44 21.06
CA ARG A 72 11.72 8.82 20.57
C ARG A 72 10.62 9.31 19.64
N MET A 73 9.80 8.41 19.11
CA MET A 73 8.70 8.77 18.22
C MET A 73 7.74 9.74 18.90
N THR A 74 7.30 10.71 18.12
CA THR A 74 6.28 11.70 18.44
C THR A 74 5.06 11.48 17.56
N ASN A 75 4.01 12.24 17.75
CA ASN A 75 2.80 12.20 16.89
C ASN A 75 3.05 12.61 15.43
N ASN A 76 4.23 13.16 15.13
CA ASN A 76 4.60 13.55 13.76
C ASN A 76 5.45 12.48 13.04
N ASP A 77 5.77 11.38 13.74
CA ASP A 77 6.62 10.32 13.20
C ASP A 77 5.78 9.10 12.84
N ILE A 78 6.08 8.47 11.71
CA ILE A 78 5.42 7.26 11.25
C ILE A 78 6.48 6.16 11.08
N ALA A 79 6.22 4.99 11.66
CA ALA A 79 7.00 3.78 11.42
C ALA A 79 6.13 2.72 10.74
N ILE A 80 6.58 2.20 9.61
CA ILE A 80 5.94 1.09 8.91
C ILE A 80 6.82 -0.12 9.04
N ILE A 81 6.31 -1.18 9.68
CA ILE A 81 7.04 -2.43 9.93
C ILE A 81 6.37 -3.57 9.17
N PHE A 82 7.08 -4.15 8.21
CA PHE A 82 6.65 -5.37 7.54
C PHE A 82 7.11 -6.59 8.34
N ASP A 83 6.19 -7.16 9.11
CA ASP A 83 6.44 -8.26 10.05
C ASP A 83 5.80 -9.57 9.57
N THR A 84 6.58 -10.41 8.90
CA THR A 84 6.07 -11.67 8.34
C THR A 84 5.80 -12.75 9.37
N LYS A 85 6.32 -12.63 10.59
CA LYS A 85 6.21 -13.63 11.66
C LYS A 85 5.37 -13.18 12.83
N GLY A 86 5.12 -11.88 12.98
CA GLY A 86 4.44 -11.30 14.13
C GLY A 86 5.35 -11.04 15.34
N GLU A 87 6.66 -11.32 15.27
CA GLU A 87 7.60 -11.15 16.37
C GLU A 87 7.71 -9.69 16.83
N PHE A 88 7.70 -8.74 15.88
CA PHE A 88 7.75 -7.31 16.19
C PHE A 88 6.43 -6.79 16.76
N TYR A 89 5.32 -7.31 16.28
CA TYR A 89 4.00 -6.98 16.83
C TYR A 89 3.91 -7.40 18.29
N GLU A 90 4.28 -8.65 18.61
CA GLU A 90 4.21 -9.18 19.97
C GLU A 90 5.09 -8.39 20.95
N GLU A 91 6.27 -7.94 20.51
CA GLU A 91 7.26 -7.29 21.38
C GLU A 91 7.07 -5.77 21.49
N PHE A 92 6.68 -5.10 20.40
CA PHE A 92 6.75 -3.64 20.31
C PHE A 92 5.42 -2.94 20.05
N SER A 93 4.31 -3.66 19.82
CA SER A 93 3.03 -3.02 19.59
C SER A 93 2.55 -2.25 20.83
N GLN A 94 1.86 -1.15 20.60
CA GLN A 94 1.28 -0.30 21.64
C GLN A 94 -0.15 0.07 21.25
N GLU A 95 -0.92 0.49 22.26
CA GLU A 95 -2.26 1.03 22.01
C GLU A 95 -2.21 2.20 21.04
N GLY A 96 -3.04 2.15 20.00
CA GLY A 96 -3.06 3.14 18.92
C GLY A 96 -2.26 2.76 17.67
N ASP A 97 -1.52 1.66 17.68
CA ASP A 97 -0.86 1.15 16.47
C ASP A 97 -1.88 0.50 15.53
N TYR A 98 -1.72 0.77 14.23
CA TYR A 98 -2.51 0.14 13.20
C TYR A 98 -1.89 -1.19 12.77
N VAL A 99 -2.66 -2.25 12.86
CA VAL A 99 -2.27 -3.58 12.34
C VAL A 99 -2.97 -3.81 11.01
N ILE A 100 -2.23 -4.20 9.99
CA ILE A 100 -2.78 -4.60 8.69
C ILE A 100 -2.31 -6.03 8.43
N GLY A 101 -3.24 -6.99 8.50
CA GLY A 101 -2.91 -8.40 8.30
C GLY A 101 -4.13 -9.25 7.98
N ASN A 102 -3.94 -10.21 7.06
CA ASN A 102 -4.99 -11.12 6.60
C ASN A 102 -4.90 -12.52 7.21
N SER A 103 -3.86 -12.81 8.00
CA SER A 103 -3.72 -14.11 8.66
C SER A 103 -4.79 -14.30 9.75
N ALA A 104 -5.10 -15.56 10.06
CA ALA A 104 -6.10 -15.89 11.08
C ALA A 104 -5.80 -15.26 12.45
N SER A 105 -4.52 -15.12 12.81
CA SER A 105 -4.07 -14.54 14.07
C SER A 105 -4.34 -13.03 14.17
N PHE A 106 -4.31 -12.32 13.05
CA PHE A 106 -4.43 -10.86 13.01
C PHE A 106 -5.77 -10.36 12.48
N ARG A 107 -6.61 -11.23 11.93
CA ARG A 107 -7.88 -10.85 11.29
C ARG A 107 -8.79 -10.02 12.20
N ASN A 108 -8.86 -10.35 13.48
CA ASN A 108 -9.77 -9.67 14.41
C ASN A 108 -9.26 -8.31 14.90
N ILE A 109 -7.98 -8.01 14.73
CA ILE A 109 -7.34 -6.77 15.16
C ILE A 109 -6.85 -5.95 13.95
N SER A 110 -6.96 -6.51 12.75
CA SER A 110 -6.55 -5.83 11.53
C SER A 110 -7.41 -4.62 11.24
N TYR A 111 -6.76 -3.50 10.95
CA TYR A 111 -7.44 -2.35 10.41
C TYR A 111 -7.98 -2.67 9.02
N THR A 112 -9.23 -2.36 8.77
CA THR A 112 -9.87 -2.57 7.48
C THR A 112 -9.61 -1.37 6.59
N TRP A 113 -8.82 -1.55 5.54
CA TRP A 113 -8.64 -0.54 4.52
C TRP A 113 -9.93 -0.37 3.70
N ASN A 114 -10.32 0.88 3.48
CA ASN A 114 -11.48 1.25 2.68
C ASN A 114 -11.04 2.15 1.52
N ILE A 115 -11.31 1.71 0.30
CA ILE A 115 -10.92 2.41 -0.93
C ILE A 115 -11.48 3.85 -1.01
N PHE A 116 -12.65 4.09 -0.46
CA PHE A 116 -13.26 5.41 -0.48
C PHE A 116 -12.62 6.38 0.52
N ASP A 117 -12.14 5.89 1.66
CA ASP A 117 -11.41 6.72 2.63
C ASP A 117 -10.09 7.20 2.03
N GLU A 118 -9.42 6.35 1.25
CA GLU A 118 -8.21 6.71 0.51
C GLU A 118 -8.47 7.79 -0.54
N ILE A 119 -9.54 7.61 -1.35
CA ILE A 119 -9.89 8.60 -2.38
C ILE A 119 -10.30 9.94 -1.77
N LEU A 120 -10.95 9.92 -0.61
CA LEU A 120 -11.47 11.09 0.08
C LEU A 120 -10.50 11.68 1.12
N ALA A 121 -9.27 11.18 1.21
CA ALA A 121 -8.26 11.65 2.17
C ALA A 121 -8.01 13.17 2.06
N ASP A 122 -8.04 13.72 0.83
CA ASP A 122 -7.89 15.16 0.57
C ASP A 122 -9.23 15.92 0.54
N GLY A 123 -10.29 15.31 1.07
CA GLY A 123 -11.63 15.93 1.16
C GLY A 123 -12.51 15.70 -0.06
N TRP A 124 -13.59 16.53 -0.15
CA TRP A 124 -14.68 16.34 -1.12
C TRP A 124 -14.55 17.24 -2.37
N ASP A 125 -13.37 17.74 -2.67
CA ASP A 125 -13.13 18.49 -3.91
C ASP A 125 -13.12 17.54 -5.12
N GLU A 126 -13.79 17.94 -6.22
CA GLU A 126 -13.97 17.07 -7.38
C GLU A 126 -12.64 16.80 -8.13
N ALA A 127 -11.73 17.77 -8.13
CA ALA A 127 -10.42 17.58 -8.76
C ALA A 127 -9.57 16.58 -7.99
N ASN A 128 -9.51 16.70 -6.66
CA ASN A 128 -8.79 15.77 -5.79
C ASN A 128 -9.39 14.36 -5.88
N ILE A 129 -10.72 14.23 -5.80
CA ILE A 129 -11.41 12.94 -5.94
C ILE A 129 -11.07 12.27 -7.28
N THR A 130 -11.10 13.03 -8.38
CA THR A 130 -10.82 12.49 -9.71
C THR A 130 -9.36 12.05 -9.85
N MET A 131 -8.43 12.82 -9.28
CA MET A 131 -7.01 12.51 -9.27
C MET A 131 -6.73 11.27 -8.42
N ASN A 132 -7.19 11.24 -7.18
CA ASN A 132 -6.96 10.12 -6.25
C ASN A 132 -7.60 8.81 -6.76
N ALA A 133 -8.81 8.88 -7.32
CA ALA A 133 -9.45 7.71 -7.94
C ALA A 133 -8.66 7.19 -9.16
N ARG A 134 -8.03 8.08 -9.94
CA ARG A 134 -7.18 7.71 -11.07
C ARG A 134 -5.89 7.04 -10.61
N GLU A 135 -5.22 7.61 -9.61
CA GLU A 135 -3.97 7.07 -9.06
C GLU A 135 -4.19 5.70 -8.44
N LEU A 136 -5.25 5.56 -7.65
CA LEU A 136 -5.61 4.30 -7.01
C LEU A 136 -5.98 3.22 -8.03
N ALA A 137 -6.81 3.54 -9.03
CA ALA A 137 -7.11 2.61 -10.10
C ALA A 137 -5.85 2.22 -10.88
N SER A 138 -4.93 3.16 -11.11
CA SER A 138 -3.66 2.88 -11.80
C SER A 138 -2.75 1.97 -10.98
N ALA A 139 -2.72 2.10 -9.66
CA ALA A 139 -1.96 1.23 -8.76
C ALA A 139 -2.52 -0.21 -8.77
N LEU A 140 -3.85 -0.37 -8.66
CA LEU A 140 -4.50 -1.69 -8.67
C LEU A 140 -4.36 -2.45 -10.01
N PHE A 141 -4.17 -1.73 -11.12
CA PHE A 141 -3.98 -2.31 -12.45
C PHE A 141 -2.54 -2.26 -12.96
N HIS A 142 -1.56 -1.94 -12.10
CA HIS A 142 -0.17 -1.64 -12.51
C HIS A 142 0.49 -2.81 -13.27
N ASP A 143 0.49 -4.00 -12.72
CA ASP A 143 1.17 -5.16 -13.30
C ASP A 143 0.44 -5.77 -14.50
N ARG A 144 -0.80 -5.36 -14.74
CA ARG A 144 -1.64 -5.87 -15.82
C ARG A 144 -1.41 -5.15 -17.15
N GLY A 145 -0.86 -3.93 -17.10
CA GLY A 145 -0.58 -3.12 -18.30
C GLY A 145 0.56 -3.62 -19.18
N SER A 146 1.37 -4.59 -18.70
CA SER A 146 2.44 -5.25 -19.47
C SER A 146 1.95 -6.43 -20.31
N ALA A 147 0.65 -6.75 -20.28
CA ALA A 147 0.05 -7.82 -21.05
C ALA A 147 0.13 -7.56 -22.56
N SER A 148 0.05 -8.63 -23.34
CA SER A 148 0.06 -8.57 -24.83
C SER A 148 -1.07 -7.73 -25.44
N GLN A 149 -2.10 -7.41 -24.66
CA GLN A 149 -3.26 -6.62 -25.04
C GLN A 149 -3.62 -5.56 -23.99
N PRO A 150 -2.89 -4.45 -23.91
CA PRO A 150 -3.07 -3.41 -22.88
C PRO A 150 -4.44 -2.70 -22.95
N PHE A 151 -5.14 -2.82 -24.08
CA PHE A 151 -6.47 -2.24 -24.27
C PHE A 151 -7.48 -2.72 -23.21
N PHE A 152 -7.59 -4.03 -22.99
CA PHE A 152 -8.57 -4.59 -22.06
C PHE A 152 -8.31 -4.17 -20.63
N CYS A 153 -7.05 -4.20 -20.20
CA CYS A 153 -6.63 -3.74 -18.89
C CYS A 153 -6.92 -2.24 -18.68
N ASN A 154 -6.57 -1.40 -19.65
CA ASN A 154 -6.85 0.04 -19.58
C ASN A 154 -8.36 0.34 -19.54
N ALA A 155 -9.16 -0.36 -20.33
CA ALA A 155 -10.61 -0.20 -20.33
C ALA A 155 -11.22 -0.65 -18.99
N ALA A 156 -10.78 -1.79 -18.43
CA ALA A 156 -11.23 -2.28 -17.13
C ALA A 156 -10.88 -1.30 -16.01
N ARG A 157 -9.66 -0.75 -16.00
CA ARG A 157 -9.22 0.29 -15.06
C ARG A 157 -10.10 1.54 -15.15
N ASP A 158 -10.41 2.00 -16.36
CA ASP A 158 -11.21 3.19 -16.55
C ASP A 158 -12.67 2.98 -16.11
N ILE A 159 -13.23 1.78 -16.34
CA ILE A 159 -14.56 1.39 -15.85
C ILE A 159 -14.54 1.34 -14.31
N PHE A 160 -13.55 0.72 -13.71
CA PHE A 160 -13.39 0.66 -12.26
C PHE A 160 -13.39 2.07 -11.65
N ARG A 161 -12.54 2.95 -12.17
CA ARG A 161 -12.51 4.37 -11.78
C ARG A 161 -13.86 5.05 -11.95
N GLY A 162 -14.54 4.83 -13.06
CA GLY A 162 -15.85 5.42 -13.34
C GLY A 162 -16.92 5.03 -12.32
N VAL A 163 -16.91 3.78 -11.85
CA VAL A 163 -17.81 3.30 -10.80
C VAL A 163 -17.45 3.93 -9.44
N LEU A 164 -16.19 4.05 -9.09
CA LEU A 164 -15.75 4.75 -7.87
C LEU A 164 -16.26 6.19 -7.84
N LEU A 165 -16.07 6.92 -8.93
CA LEU A 165 -16.57 8.31 -9.07
C LEU A 165 -18.09 8.37 -8.97
N HIS A 166 -18.82 7.40 -9.53
CA HIS A 166 -20.27 7.33 -9.42
C HIS A 166 -20.70 7.20 -7.95
N PHE A 167 -20.12 6.29 -7.16
CA PHE A 167 -20.45 6.11 -5.75
C PHE A 167 -20.24 7.40 -4.96
N ILE A 168 -19.09 8.04 -5.12
CA ILE A 168 -18.74 9.27 -4.41
C ILE A 168 -19.69 10.42 -4.79
N ARG A 169 -19.97 10.58 -6.09
CA ARG A 169 -20.90 11.62 -6.59
C ARG A 169 -22.32 11.39 -6.12
N GLN A 170 -22.77 10.14 -6.02
CA GLN A 170 -24.07 9.81 -5.43
C GLN A 170 -24.06 10.12 -3.92
N ALA A 171 -23.02 9.81 -3.20
CA ALA A 171 -22.91 10.14 -1.78
C ALA A 171 -22.88 11.66 -1.52
N LYS A 172 -22.28 12.42 -2.42
CA LYS A 172 -22.32 13.90 -2.38
C LYS A 172 -23.73 14.45 -2.64
N LYS A 173 -24.46 13.87 -3.60
CA LYS A 173 -25.79 14.30 -4.00
C LYS A 173 -26.89 13.82 -3.05
N GLN A 174 -26.77 12.59 -2.53
CA GLN A 174 -27.77 11.92 -1.71
C GLN A 174 -27.08 11.29 -0.46
N PRO A 175 -26.56 12.11 0.46
CA PRO A 175 -25.71 11.63 1.54
C PRO A 175 -26.42 10.67 2.51
N LYS A 176 -27.71 10.83 2.72
CA LYS A 176 -28.49 9.95 3.61
C LYS A 176 -28.59 8.51 3.13
N GLU A 177 -28.54 8.32 1.81
CA GLU A 177 -28.68 7.00 1.18
C GLU A 177 -27.34 6.38 0.83
N TRP A 178 -26.37 7.19 0.40
CA TRP A 178 -25.14 6.70 -0.25
C TRP A 178 -23.88 6.78 0.61
N LYS A 179 -23.85 7.58 1.70
CA LYS A 179 -22.64 7.63 2.53
C LYS A 179 -22.31 6.30 3.18
N SER A 180 -23.32 5.54 3.60
CA SER A 180 -23.13 4.20 4.17
C SER A 180 -22.66 3.15 3.16
N LYS A 181 -22.84 3.43 1.86
CA LYS A 181 -22.40 2.57 0.76
C LYS A 181 -20.95 2.84 0.31
N LEU A 182 -20.28 3.84 0.89
CA LEU A 182 -18.87 4.10 0.61
C LEU A 182 -17.99 3.12 1.40
N ASN A 183 -18.05 1.86 1.02
CA ASN A 183 -17.25 0.78 1.59
C ASN A 183 -16.96 -0.29 0.53
N ASN A 184 -15.93 -1.11 0.78
CA ASN A 184 -15.47 -2.12 -0.17
C ASN A 184 -16.55 -3.18 -0.44
N GLU A 185 -17.33 -3.57 0.57
CA GLU A 185 -18.36 -4.62 0.43
C GLU A 185 -19.46 -4.22 -0.53
N ASP A 186 -20.00 -3.00 -0.39
CA ASP A 186 -21.05 -2.49 -1.29
C ASP A 186 -20.50 -2.22 -2.70
N LEU A 187 -19.24 -1.80 -2.82
CA LEU A 187 -18.57 -1.65 -4.11
C LEU A 187 -18.47 -2.99 -4.85
N ILE A 188 -18.01 -4.04 -4.17
CA ILE A 188 -17.88 -5.37 -4.76
C ILE A 188 -19.25 -5.94 -5.13
N LYS A 189 -20.25 -5.81 -4.24
CA LYS A 189 -21.63 -6.22 -4.54
C LYS A 189 -22.17 -5.54 -5.80
N ALA A 190 -21.87 -4.25 -5.98
CA ALA A 190 -22.25 -3.53 -7.18
C ALA A 190 -21.58 -4.13 -8.43
N PHE A 191 -20.28 -4.35 -8.42
CA PHE A 191 -19.58 -4.96 -9.56
C PHE A 191 -20.11 -6.36 -9.89
N LEU A 192 -20.37 -7.19 -8.89
CA LEU A 192 -20.88 -8.54 -9.09
C LEU A 192 -22.34 -8.56 -9.59
N SER A 193 -23.12 -7.54 -9.29
CA SER A 193 -24.52 -7.43 -9.71
C SER A 193 -24.74 -6.67 -11.02
N PHE A 194 -23.77 -5.84 -11.43
CA PHE A 194 -23.93 -4.98 -12.59
C PHE A 194 -23.88 -5.78 -13.89
N GLN A 195 -24.87 -5.50 -14.73
CA GLN A 195 -24.93 -5.93 -16.13
C GLN A 195 -24.48 -4.76 -17.02
N PRO A 196 -24.14 -4.98 -18.29
CA PRO A 196 -23.73 -3.90 -19.22
C PRO A 196 -24.66 -2.69 -19.21
N GLU A 197 -25.96 -2.89 -19.10
CA GLU A 197 -26.97 -1.84 -19.06
C GLU A 197 -26.84 -0.92 -17.84
N HIS A 198 -26.38 -1.44 -16.71
CA HIS A 198 -26.13 -0.63 -15.50
C HIS A 198 -24.98 0.34 -15.75
N TYR A 199 -23.88 -0.13 -16.33
CA TYR A 199 -22.74 0.74 -16.67
C TYR A 199 -23.12 1.79 -17.69
N LEU A 200 -23.88 1.42 -18.73
CA LEU A 200 -24.38 2.36 -19.74
C LEU A 200 -25.21 3.47 -19.10
N LYS A 201 -26.12 3.12 -18.19
CA LYS A 201 -26.92 4.08 -17.44
C LYS A 201 -26.08 5.01 -16.57
N ILE A 202 -25.11 4.44 -15.82
CA ILE A 202 -24.22 5.21 -14.96
C ILE A 202 -23.40 6.21 -15.78
N PHE A 203 -22.69 5.74 -16.80
CA PHE A 203 -21.75 6.58 -17.53
C PHE A 203 -22.42 7.58 -18.47
N SER A 204 -23.62 7.30 -18.99
CA SER A 204 -24.39 8.28 -19.75
C SER A 204 -24.83 9.49 -18.93
N HIS A 205 -24.94 9.33 -17.60
CA HIS A 205 -25.35 10.41 -16.71
C HIS A 205 -24.26 11.47 -16.48
N TYR A 206 -22.99 11.12 -16.69
CA TYR A 206 -21.84 12.00 -16.44
C TYR A 206 -21.12 12.33 -17.76
N SER A 207 -20.99 13.63 -18.06
CA SER A 207 -20.38 14.09 -19.33
C SER A 207 -18.92 13.64 -19.48
N ASP A 208 -18.17 13.60 -18.38
CA ASP A 208 -16.76 13.20 -18.32
C ASP A 208 -16.54 11.69 -18.39
N LEU A 209 -17.58 10.88 -18.16
CA LEU A 209 -17.52 9.42 -18.24
C LEU A 209 -18.12 8.85 -19.53
N ARG A 210 -18.70 9.69 -20.40
CA ARG A 210 -19.34 9.23 -21.64
C ARG A 210 -18.41 8.48 -22.58
N SER A 211 -17.14 8.81 -22.61
CA SER A 211 -16.14 8.08 -23.41
C SER A 211 -16.05 6.60 -23.06
N LEU A 212 -16.36 6.23 -21.81
CA LEU A 212 -16.35 4.83 -21.35
C LEU A 212 -17.44 3.99 -22.00
N LEU A 213 -18.50 4.61 -22.55
CA LEU A 213 -19.57 3.90 -23.25
C LEU A 213 -19.06 3.13 -24.48
N THR A 214 -17.95 3.58 -25.06
CA THR A 214 -17.33 2.91 -26.22
C THR A 214 -16.79 1.52 -25.90
N TYR A 215 -16.48 1.24 -24.62
CA TYR A 215 -15.98 -0.06 -24.21
C TYR A 215 -17.03 -1.16 -24.18
N PHE A 216 -18.30 -0.80 -24.14
CA PHE A 216 -19.41 -1.76 -23.97
C PHE A 216 -20.01 -2.20 -25.32
N GLY A 217 -19.96 -1.36 -26.38
CA GLY A 217 -20.61 -1.66 -27.64
C GLY A 217 -22.09 -2.06 -27.46
N ASP A 218 -22.44 -3.26 -27.92
CA ASP A 218 -23.74 -3.90 -27.68
C ASP A 218 -23.79 -4.74 -26.39
N GLY A 219 -22.71 -4.71 -25.57
CA GLY A 219 -22.56 -5.46 -24.33
C GLY A 219 -22.28 -6.97 -24.51
N LYS A 220 -22.34 -7.47 -25.73
CA LYS A 220 -22.17 -8.91 -26.09
C LYS A 220 -20.96 -9.14 -26.98
N SER A 221 -20.27 -8.09 -27.39
CA SER A 221 -19.08 -8.21 -28.23
C SER A 221 -17.93 -8.90 -27.48
N ASN A 222 -17.06 -9.59 -28.21
CA ASN A 222 -15.84 -10.19 -27.66
C ASN A 222 -14.97 -9.16 -26.94
N GLN A 223 -15.02 -7.92 -27.39
CA GLN A 223 -14.34 -6.79 -26.78
C GLN A 223 -14.89 -6.49 -25.37
N ALA A 224 -16.21 -6.37 -25.23
CA ALA A 224 -16.84 -6.14 -23.93
C ALA A 224 -16.57 -7.30 -22.96
N LEU A 225 -16.68 -8.55 -23.43
CA LEU A 225 -16.35 -9.73 -22.61
C LEU A 225 -14.89 -9.73 -22.14
N GLY A 226 -13.94 -9.32 -22.98
CA GLY A 226 -12.54 -9.20 -22.60
C GLY A 226 -12.31 -8.14 -21.51
N VAL A 227 -12.96 -6.98 -21.62
CA VAL A 227 -12.88 -5.92 -20.59
C VAL A 227 -13.47 -6.38 -19.25
N PHE A 228 -14.63 -7.05 -19.26
CA PHE A 228 -15.21 -7.60 -18.04
C PHE A 228 -14.40 -8.74 -17.46
N GLY A 229 -13.73 -9.55 -18.28
CA GLY A 229 -12.81 -10.58 -17.83
C GLY A 229 -11.64 -9.99 -17.03
N GLU A 230 -11.01 -8.93 -17.53
CA GLU A 230 -9.94 -8.23 -16.82
C GLU A 230 -10.43 -7.56 -15.52
N LEU A 231 -11.60 -6.93 -15.56
CA LEU A 231 -12.20 -6.31 -14.38
C LEU A 231 -12.47 -7.35 -13.28
N ASN A 232 -13.09 -8.47 -13.64
CA ASN A 232 -13.38 -9.55 -12.69
C ASN A 232 -12.12 -10.21 -12.15
N SER A 233 -11.09 -10.37 -12.99
CA SER A 233 -9.79 -10.90 -12.57
C SER A 233 -9.14 -10.01 -11.51
N MET A 234 -9.17 -8.68 -11.68
CA MET A 234 -8.66 -7.74 -10.71
C MET A 234 -9.48 -7.78 -9.41
N LEU A 235 -10.81 -7.76 -9.50
CA LEU A 235 -11.67 -7.83 -8.31
C LEU A 235 -11.42 -9.10 -7.49
N SER A 236 -11.22 -10.25 -8.14
CA SER A 236 -10.93 -11.53 -7.45
C SER A 236 -9.54 -11.60 -6.82
N GLU A 237 -8.61 -10.72 -7.23
CA GLU A 237 -7.25 -10.69 -6.69
C GLU A 237 -7.15 -9.82 -5.44
N TYR A 238 -7.85 -8.69 -5.40
CA TYR A 238 -7.68 -7.68 -4.35
C TYR A 238 -8.85 -7.62 -3.35
N PHE A 239 -9.97 -8.22 -3.69
CA PHE A 239 -11.19 -8.19 -2.87
C PHE A 239 -11.79 -9.59 -2.71
#